data_6801b0d89ae70c79986da658e0204cce
#
_entry.id   6801b0d89ae70c79986da658e0204cce
#
_cell.length_a   1.000
_cell.length_b   1.000
_cell.length_c   1.000
_cell.angle_alpha   90.00
_cell.angle_beta   90.00
_cell.angle_gamma   90.00
#
_symmetry.space_group_name_H-M   'P 1'
#
loop_
_entity.id
_entity.type
_entity.pdbx_description
1 polymer ?
#
loop_
_entity_poly.entity_id
_entity_poly.type
_entity_poly.pdbx_seq_one_letter_code
_entity_poly.pdbx_strand_id
1 'polypeptide(L)'
;MRKILAIVTLLSAGLVAGCHSAPEKHYPVRGEVISTDSSNKLITVKHGDIPGLMPAMTMAYQVAEPKQLETLKPGDNITADLVVSENNARLEKIAVVSKGDAK
;
A
#
# COMPACT_ATOMS: atom_id res chain seq x y z
N MET A 1 -54.08 -23.80 28.28
CA MET A 1 -53.65 -23.64 27.87
C MET A 1 -52.65 -23.43 27.63
N ARG A 2 -52.05 -23.41 27.44
CA ARG A 2 -51.07 -23.27 27.21
C ARG A 2 -50.35 -22.84 26.46
N LYS A 3 -49.72 -22.42 26.17
CA LYS A 3 -49.00 -21.98 25.49
C LYS A 3 -47.86 -21.91 25.31
N ILE A 4 -47.17 -21.98 24.97
CA ILE A 4 -46.10 -22.07 24.72
C ILE A 4 -45.42 -21.39 24.01
N LEU A 5 -44.73 -21.02 23.95
CA LEU A 5 -44.03 -20.41 23.30
C LEU A 5 -42.93 -20.66 22.86
N ALA A 6 -42.47 -20.75 22.36
CA ALA A 6 -41.51 -21.09 21.72
C ALA A 6 -40.63 -20.15 21.39
N ILE A 7 -39.92 -20.04 21.71
CA ILE A 7 -39.13 -19.10 21.45
C ILE A 7 -38.11 -19.26 20.71
N VAL A 8 -37.82 -19.10 20.08
CA VAL A 8 -36.94 -19.21 19.26
C VAL A 8 -35.97 -18.45 19.14
N THR A 9 -35.21 -18.49 19.40
CA THR A 9 -34.22 -17.88 19.33
C THR A 9 -33.41 -17.87 18.38
N LEU A 10 -33.21 -17.61 17.82
CA LEU A 10 -32.50 -17.53 16.88
C LEU A 10 -31.34 -16.99 16.89
N LEU A 11 -30.61 -17.18 16.84
CA LEU A 11 -29.49 -16.83 16.76
C LEU A 11 -28.85 -16.50 15.71
N SER A 12 -28.47 -15.94 15.42
CA SER A 12 -27.89 -15.62 14.40
C SER A 12 -26.64 -15.49 14.39
N ALA A 13 -26.03 -15.90 14.25
CA ALA A 13 -24.83 -15.96 14.19
C ALA A 13 -24.15 -15.21 13.35
N GLY A 14 -23.92 -14.53 13.24
CA GLY A 14 -23.34 -13.79 12.53
C GLY A 14 -22.20 -13.99 12.00
N LEU A 15 -21.75 -14.16 11.65
CA LEU A 15 -20.73 -14.41 11.17
C LEU A 15 -20.03 -13.68 10.42
N VAL A 16 -19.44 -13.36 10.35
CA VAL A 16 -18.68 -12.67 9.74
C VAL A 16 -17.86 -12.98 8.97
N ALA A 17 -17.56 -13.20 8.46
CA ALA A 17 -16.86 -13.53 7.65
C ALA A 17 -15.99 -12.88 7.16
N GLY A 18 -15.51 -12.56 7.27
CA GLY A 18 -14.67 -12.05 6.86
C GLY A 18 -14.01 -12.06 5.81
N CYS A 19 -13.76 -11.41 5.36
CA CYS A 19 -13.18 -11.37 4.30
C CYS A 19 -11.90 -11.43 4.50
N HIS A 20 -11.30 -12.12 4.28
CA HIS A 20 -10.15 -12.04 4.46
C HIS A 20 -9.33 -11.94 3.45
N SER A 21 -8.67 -11.15 3.25
CA SER A 21 -7.80 -11.09 2.26
C SER A 21 -6.54 -11.56 2.67
N ALA A 22 -5.67 -11.79 1.87
CA ALA A 22 -4.35 -12.22 2.21
C ALA A 22 -3.74 -11.19 3.07
N PRO A 23 -2.94 -11.56 3.99
CA PRO A 23 -2.31 -10.60 4.85
C PRO A 23 -1.41 -9.68 4.08
N GLU A 24 -1.40 -8.45 4.43
CA GLU A 24 -0.54 -7.49 3.81
C GLU A 24 0.51 -7.08 4.79
N LYS A 25 1.71 -6.89 4.30
CA LYS A 25 2.77 -6.42 5.12
C LYS A 25 3.18 -5.05 4.68
N HIS A 26 3.52 -4.23 5.61
CA HIS A 26 3.88 -2.85 5.34
C HIS A 26 5.33 -2.62 5.69
N TYR A 27 6.04 -1.97 4.78
CA TYR A 27 7.45 -1.68 5.01
C TYR A 27 7.68 -0.21 4.73
N PRO A 28 8.36 0.49 5.58
CA PRO A 28 8.68 1.88 5.31
C PRO A 28 9.77 1.96 4.26
N VAL A 29 9.59 2.79 3.27
CA VAL A 29 10.52 2.94 2.20
C VAL A 29 10.97 4.38 2.11
N ARG A 30 12.25 4.60 1.89
CA ARG A 30 12.76 5.89 1.64
C ARG A 30 13.51 5.82 0.40
N GLY A 31 13.39 6.76 -0.47
CA GLY A 31 14.12 6.71 -1.72
C GLY A 31 14.02 7.99 -2.50
N GLU A 32 14.60 7.95 -3.67
CA GLU A 32 14.62 9.06 -4.56
C GLU A 32 13.81 8.71 -5.80
N VAL A 33 12.98 9.61 -6.26
CA VAL A 33 12.17 9.39 -7.43
C VAL A 33 13.05 9.46 -8.65
N ILE A 34 13.03 8.43 -9.46
CA ILE A 34 13.79 8.44 -10.70
C ILE A 34 12.87 8.86 -11.84
N SER A 35 11.66 8.34 -11.85
CA SER A 35 10.70 8.76 -12.87
C SER A 35 9.30 8.35 -12.44
N THR A 36 8.32 8.92 -13.11
CA THR A 36 6.93 8.56 -12.84
C THR A 36 6.25 8.28 -14.16
N ASP A 37 5.24 7.46 -14.13
CA ASP A 37 4.50 7.13 -15.33
C ASP A 37 3.03 7.12 -14.93
N SER A 38 2.36 8.23 -15.09
CA SER A 38 0.98 8.32 -14.66
C SER A 38 0.07 7.46 -15.49
N SER A 39 0.40 7.22 -16.73
CA SER A 39 -0.44 6.38 -17.56
C SER A 39 -0.55 4.99 -17.05
N ASN A 40 0.52 4.49 -16.51
CA ASN A 40 0.55 3.13 -15.99
C ASN A 40 0.55 3.08 -14.47
N LYS A 41 0.45 4.24 -13.83
CA LYS A 41 0.40 4.32 -12.39
C LYS A 41 1.63 3.73 -11.74
N LEU A 42 2.77 4.04 -12.31
CA LEU A 42 4.03 3.51 -11.80
C LEU A 42 4.97 4.62 -11.37
N ILE A 43 5.77 4.31 -10.42
CA ILE A 43 6.82 5.20 -10.00
C ILE A 43 8.09 4.39 -9.90
N THR A 44 9.16 4.89 -10.46
CA THR A 44 10.46 4.23 -10.34
C THR A 44 11.22 4.94 -9.24
N VAL A 45 11.65 4.19 -8.26
CA VAL A 45 12.29 4.73 -7.07
C VAL A 45 13.58 4.00 -6.82
N LYS A 46 14.61 4.77 -6.47
CA LYS A 46 15.85 4.19 -6.04
C LYS A 46 15.79 4.21 -4.53
N HIS A 47 15.54 3.10 -3.92
CA HIS A 47 15.33 3.07 -2.48
C HIS A 47 16.47 2.39 -1.76
N GLY A 48 16.57 2.67 -0.49
CA GLY A 48 17.57 2.02 0.33
C GLY A 48 17.13 0.64 0.75
N ASP A 49 17.88 0.03 1.60
CA ASP A 49 17.55 -1.30 2.07
C ASP A 49 16.20 -1.32 2.72
N ILE A 50 15.44 -2.35 2.46
CA ILE A 50 14.20 -2.59 3.15
C ILE A 50 14.42 -3.85 3.96
N PRO A 51 14.72 -3.71 5.22
CA PRO A 51 15.07 -4.89 6.04
C PRO A 51 13.97 -5.93 6.01
N GLY A 52 14.36 -7.14 5.84
CA GLY A 52 13.40 -8.22 5.80
C GLY A 52 12.74 -8.41 4.46
N LEU A 53 13.02 -7.54 3.50
CA LEU A 53 12.39 -7.66 2.22
C LEU A 53 13.40 -7.65 1.07
N MET A 54 14.15 -6.61 0.93
CA MET A 54 15.08 -6.55 -0.19
C MET A 54 16.16 -5.52 0.05
N PRO A 55 17.26 -5.65 -0.63
CA PRO A 55 18.34 -4.67 -0.50
C PRO A 55 18.04 -3.40 -1.29
N ALA A 56 18.88 -2.44 -1.15
CA ALA A 56 18.76 -1.21 -1.90
C ALA A 56 18.77 -1.50 -3.39
N MET A 57 17.86 -0.90 -4.11
CA MET A 57 17.82 -1.08 -5.54
C MET A 57 16.88 -0.07 -6.17
N THR A 58 16.88 -0.03 -7.48
CA THR A 58 15.98 0.84 -8.22
C THR A 58 14.95 -0.02 -8.89
N MET A 59 13.69 0.25 -8.65
CA MET A 59 12.67 -0.51 -9.33
C MET A 59 11.37 0.26 -9.41
N ALA A 60 10.49 -0.21 -10.26
CA ALA A 60 9.20 0.43 -10.44
C ALA A 60 8.17 -0.21 -9.55
N TYR A 61 7.32 0.60 -9.00
CA TYR A 61 6.25 0.12 -8.14
C TYR A 61 4.94 0.68 -8.60
N GLN A 62 3.88 -0.04 -8.36
CA GLN A 62 2.56 0.53 -8.59
C GLN A 62 2.20 1.47 -7.47
N VAL A 63 1.44 2.48 -7.77
CA VAL A 63 1.05 3.48 -6.80
C VAL A 63 -0.44 3.34 -6.54
N ALA A 64 -0.82 3.28 -5.29
CA ALA A 64 -2.21 3.13 -4.94
C ALA A 64 -3.04 4.32 -5.39
N GLU A 65 -2.47 5.51 -5.32
CA GLU A 65 -3.18 6.67 -5.74
C GLU A 65 -2.44 7.43 -6.79
N PRO A 66 -2.81 7.28 -8.02
CA PRO A 66 -2.09 7.94 -9.10
C PRO A 66 -1.97 9.43 -8.98
N LYS A 67 -2.91 10.06 -8.28
CA LYS A 67 -2.79 11.45 -8.11
C LYS A 67 -1.55 11.85 -7.43
N GLN A 68 -0.97 10.99 -6.63
CA GLN A 68 0.25 11.32 -5.94
C GLN A 68 1.40 11.49 -6.90
N LEU A 69 1.30 10.94 -8.11
CA LEU A 69 2.38 11.07 -9.05
C LEU A 69 2.46 12.48 -9.62
N GLU A 70 1.36 13.19 -9.56
CA GLU A 70 1.33 14.49 -10.20
C GLU A 70 2.25 15.51 -9.57
N THR A 71 2.55 15.35 -8.31
CA THR A 71 3.38 16.32 -7.64
C THR A 71 4.81 15.85 -7.47
N LEU A 72 5.11 14.68 -7.99
CA LEU A 72 6.45 14.13 -7.82
C LEU A 72 7.29 14.40 -9.04
N LYS A 73 8.55 14.63 -8.83
CA LYS A 73 9.46 14.88 -9.91
C LYS A 73 10.72 14.12 -9.69
N PRO A 74 11.44 13.81 -10.75
CA PRO A 74 12.71 13.11 -10.59
C PRO A 74 13.62 13.87 -9.65
N GLY A 75 14.26 13.20 -8.78
CA GLY A 75 15.15 13.80 -7.79
C GLY A 75 14.51 14.04 -6.45
N ASP A 76 13.19 13.97 -6.36
CA ASP A 76 12.55 14.18 -5.08
C ASP A 76 12.88 13.03 -4.14
N ASN A 77 13.10 13.34 -2.89
CA ASN A 77 13.30 12.31 -1.88
C ASN A 77 11.99 12.08 -1.19
N ILE A 78 11.59 10.86 -1.10
CA ILE A 78 10.28 10.53 -0.58
C ILE A 78 10.33 9.43 0.44
N THR A 79 9.30 9.36 1.23
CA THR A 79 9.05 8.19 2.04
C THR A 79 7.71 7.63 1.60
N ALA A 80 7.52 6.38 1.77
CA ALA A 80 6.27 5.75 1.38
C ALA A 80 6.08 4.47 2.17
N ASP A 81 4.91 3.93 2.07
CA ASP A 81 4.59 2.68 2.74
C ASP A 81 4.48 1.63 1.63
N LEU A 82 5.38 0.67 1.63
CA LEU A 82 5.33 -0.39 0.65
C LEU A 82 4.43 -1.49 1.21
N VAL A 83 3.34 -1.74 0.54
CA VAL A 83 2.38 -2.73 0.99
C VAL A 83 2.56 -3.96 0.11
N VAL A 84 2.94 -5.05 0.72
CA VAL A 84 3.23 -6.27 -0.01
C VAL A 84 2.19 -7.31 0.34
N SER A 85 1.54 -7.86 -0.68
CA SER A 85 0.62 -8.94 -0.45
C SER A 85 1.11 -10.12 -1.25
N GLU A 86 0.35 -11.22 -1.20
CA GLU A 86 0.80 -12.38 -1.84
C GLU A 86 1.14 -12.21 -3.25
N ASN A 87 0.43 -11.46 -3.99
CA ASN A 87 0.63 -11.33 -5.39
C ASN A 87 1.06 -9.99 -5.88
N ASN A 88 1.20 -9.03 -5.06
CA ASN A 88 1.64 -7.75 -5.58
C ASN A 88 2.15 -6.83 -4.51
N ALA A 89 2.72 -5.74 -4.93
CA ALA A 89 3.23 -4.75 -4.04
C ALA A 89 2.90 -3.39 -4.60
N ARG A 90 2.61 -2.46 -3.74
CA ARG A 90 2.30 -1.11 -4.19
C ARG A 90 2.78 -0.13 -3.16
N LEU A 91 2.95 1.10 -3.58
CA LEU A 91 3.33 2.16 -2.66
C LEU A 91 2.13 2.98 -2.28
N GLU A 92 2.05 3.32 -1.01
CA GLU A 92 0.98 4.15 -0.51
C GLU A 92 1.57 5.23 0.36
N LYS A 93 0.81 6.25 0.59
CA LYS A 93 1.20 7.30 1.51
C LYS A 93 2.55 7.90 1.16
N ILE A 94 2.72 8.23 -0.09
CA ILE A 94 3.96 8.80 -0.54
C ILE A 94 4.05 10.24 -0.05
N ALA A 95 5.13 10.56 0.61
CA ALA A 95 5.32 11.91 1.10
C ALA A 95 6.68 12.41 0.67
N VAL A 96 6.75 13.64 0.24
CA VAL A 96 8.01 14.21 -0.18
C VAL A 96 8.73 14.76 1.04
N VAL A 97 9.93 14.25 1.24
CA VAL A 97 10.72 14.71 2.35
C VAL A 97 11.53 15.90 1.93
N SER A 98 12.08 15.89 0.73
CA SER A 98 12.75 17.05 0.20
C SER A 98 12.67 17.02 -1.29
N LYS A 99 12.54 18.19 -1.90
CA LYS A 99 12.43 18.27 -3.33
C LYS A 99 13.77 18.10 -3.96
N GLY A 100 13.73 17.49 -5.09
CA GLY A 100 14.94 17.31 -5.81
C GLY A 100 15.42 18.58 -6.33
N ASP A 101 16.76 18.75 -6.36
CA ASP A 101 17.17 19.87 -6.80
C ASP A 101 17.63 19.67 -8.00
N ALA A 102 17.20 19.85 -8.78
CA ALA A 102 17.52 19.56 -9.95
C ALA A 102 18.69 20.13 -10.23
N LYS A 103 19.48 20.05 -10.25
CA LYS A 103 20.55 20.58 -10.54
C LYS A 103 20.97 20.23 -11.38
#